data_fd0f47fc85834d5fad2c6dadd354303a
#
_entry.id   fd0f47fc85834d5fad2c6dadd354303a
#
_cell.length_a   1.000
_cell.length_b   1.000
_cell.length_c   1.000
_cell.angle_alpha   90.00
_cell.angle_beta   90.00
_cell.angle_gamma   90.00
#
_symmetry.space_group_name_H-M   'P 1'
#
loop_
_entity.id
_entity.type
_entity.pdbx_description
1 polymer ?
#
loop_
_entity_poly.entity_id
_entity_poly.type
_entity_poly.pdbx_seq_one_letter_code
_entity_poly.pdbx_strand_id
1 'polypeptide(L)'
;HMQGKMIGEYVLANYDKLDLNGDGKISYAMFKGQEGNQEAIARTEFAVKDANEILTAAGKPELVYYDSSNANKYQVDQNGQWSAAAAKDYMSTNLSRFSEANNNMIELVIANNDEMALGAISALQELGYNMGGESTLIPVFGVDATEAAKDAIRTGSMIGTIKQDAEGMADAIATVVQNLLDGKAKFESVDSEKVVGDWRVNIPYATYLGE
;
A
#
# COMPACT_ATOMS: atom_id res chain seq x y z
N HIS A 1 -2.23 8.45 -4.13
CA HIS A 1 -2.99 8.25 -5.38
C HIS A 1 -2.54 7.02 -6.16
N MET A 2 -1.25 6.85 -6.49
CA MET A 2 -0.82 5.72 -7.33
C MET A 2 -1.11 4.35 -6.73
N GLN A 3 -0.93 4.18 -5.41
CA GLN A 3 -1.29 2.94 -4.74
C GLN A 3 -2.78 2.61 -4.89
N GLY A 4 -3.65 3.60 -4.69
CA GLY A 4 -5.09 3.40 -4.85
C GLY A 4 -5.50 3.02 -6.26
N LYS A 5 -4.90 3.63 -7.29
CA LYS A 5 -5.12 3.24 -8.69
C LYS A 5 -4.70 1.80 -8.95
N MET A 6 -3.48 1.43 -8.53
CA MET A 6 -2.96 0.07 -8.68
C MET A 6 -3.90 -0.96 -8.02
N ILE A 7 -4.37 -0.67 -6.80
CA ILE A 7 -5.30 -1.52 -6.07
C ILE A 7 -6.63 -1.63 -6.83
N GLY A 8 -7.23 -0.49 -7.21
CA GLY A 8 -8.52 -0.47 -7.89
C GLY A 8 -8.52 -1.22 -9.21
N GLU A 9 -7.48 -1.04 -10.04
CA GLU A 9 -7.29 -1.75 -11.30
C GLU A 9 -7.15 -3.26 -11.09
N TYR A 10 -6.33 -3.67 -10.11
CA TYR A 10 -6.14 -5.09 -9.80
C TYR A 10 -7.42 -5.74 -9.26
N VAL A 11 -8.08 -5.09 -8.30
CA VAL A 11 -9.33 -5.61 -7.71
C VAL A 11 -10.41 -5.71 -8.77
N LEU A 12 -10.57 -4.69 -9.61
CA LEU A 12 -11.57 -4.71 -10.69
C LEU A 12 -11.34 -5.87 -11.65
N ALA A 13 -10.09 -6.11 -12.05
CA ALA A 13 -9.73 -7.19 -12.98
C ALA A 13 -9.93 -8.60 -12.39
N ASN A 14 -9.92 -8.73 -11.06
CA ASN A 14 -9.99 -10.01 -10.36
C ASN A 14 -11.19 -10.13 -9.42
N TYR A 15 -12.17 -9.24 -9.49
CA TYR A 15 -13.22 -9.04 -8.50
C TYR A 15 -13.88 -10.34 -8.05
N ASP A 16 -14.38 -11.13 -9.01
CA ASP A 16 -15.13 -12.37 -8.72
C ASP A 16 -14.25 -13.50 -8.12
N LYS A 17 -12.92 -13.40 -8.25
CA LYS A 17 -11.96 -14.34 -7.63
C LYS A 17 -11.56 -13.91 -6.23
N LEU A 18 -11.67 -12.63 -5.93
CA LEU A 18 -11.30 -12.05 -4.65
C LEU A 18 -12.45 -12.10 -3.64
N ASP A 19 -13.68 -12.17 -4.10
CA ASP A 19 -14.87 -12.36 -3.25
C ASP A 19 -14.92 -13.81 -2.76
N LEU A 20 -14.13 -14.11 -1.74
CA LEU A 20 -13.96 -15.47 -1.20
C LEU A 20 -15.16 -15.96 -0.41
N ASN A 21 -15.91 -15.02 0.17
CA ASN A 21 -17.10 -15.32 0.97
C ASN A 21 -18.41 -15.22 0.19
N GLY A 22 -18.36 -14.73 -1.07
CA GLY A 22 -19.51 -14.67 -1.98
C GLY A 22 -20.56 -13.64 -1.61
N ASP A 23 -20.20 -12.59 -0.85
CA ASP A 23 -21.14 -11.55 -0.42
C ASP A 23 -21.24 -10.38 -1.41
N GLY A 24 -20.49 -10.43 -2.51
CA GLY A 24 -20.46 -9.43 -3.56
C GLY A 24 -19.67 -8.18 -3.21
N LYS A 25 -18.81 -8.23 -2.18
CA LYS A 25 -17.93 -7.14 -1.74
C LYS A 25 -16.52 -7.66 -1.58
N ILE A 26 -15.56 -6.74 -1.50
CA ILE A 26 -14.16 -7.09 -1.19
C ILE A 26 -13.81 -6.44 0.15
N SER A 27 -13.53 -7.28 1.13
CA SER A 27 -13.11 -6.87 2.46
C SER A 27 -11.60 -6.59 2.50
N TYR A 28 -11.18 -5.52 3.20
CA TYR A 28 -9.78 -5.17 3.30
C TYR A 28 -9.30 -4.94 4.73
N ALA A 29 -8.03 -5.27 5.00
CA ALA A 29 -7.27 -4.79 6.15
C ALA A 29 -6.33 -3.67 5.72
N MET A 30 -6.15 -2.66 6.59
CA MET A 30 -5.28 -1.52 6.37
C MET A 30 -4.29 -1.38 7.53
N PHE A 31 -2.99 -1.36 7.20
CA PHE A 31 -1.92 -1.14 8.17
C PHE A 31 -1.30 0.25 7.97
N LYS A 32 -1.46 1.10 8.99
CA LYS A 32 -0.97 2.48 9.01
C LYS A 32 0.35 2.57 9.77
N GLY A 33 1.33 3.26 9.21
CA GLY A 33 2.67 3.33 9.77
C GLY A 33 2.79 4.15 11.04
N GLN A 34 2.14 5.33 11.09
CA GLN A 34 2.28 6.25 12.21
C GLN A 34 1.11 7.23 12.29
N GLU A 35 0.61 7.48 13.51
CA GLU A 35 -0.37 8.54 13.73
C GLU A 35 0.26 9.94 13.57
N GLY A 36 -0.53 10.88 13.02
CA GLY A 36 -0.10 12.25 12.81
C GLY A 36 0.90 12.48 11.68
N ASN A 37 1.46 11.41 11.10
CA ASN A 37 2.36 11.50 9.96
C ASN A 37 1.55 11.76 8.67
N GLN A 38 1.88 12.82 7.93
CA GLN A 38 1.13 13.25 6.74
C GLN A 38 1.15 12.21 5.61
N GLU A 39 2.27 11.50 5.43
CA GLU A 39 2.35 10.43 4.43
C GLU A 39 1.51 9.22 4.82
N ALA A 40 1.54 8.82 6.10
CA ALA A 40 0.69 7.75 6.60
C ALA A 40 -0.79 8.08 6.45
N ILE A 41 -1.19 9.32 6.73
CA ILE A 41 -2.57 9.80 6.53
C ILE A 41 -2.93 9.70 5.05
N ALA A 42 -2.12 10.27 4.17
CA ALA A 42 -2.38 10.28 2.72
C ALA A 42 -2.41 8.85 2.12
N ARG A 43 -1.44 7.99 2.48
CA ARG A 43 -1.40 6.59 2.01
C ARG A 43 -2.62 5.81 2.49
N THR A 44 -3.07 6.00 3.73
CA THR A 44 -4.26 5.35 4.28
C THR A 44 -5.54 5.81 3.58
N GLU A 45 -5.70 7.11 3.39
CA GLU A 45 -6.90 7.69 2.77
C GLU A 45 -6.99 7.38 1.27
N PHE A 46 -5.95 7.76 0.52
CA PHE A 46 -6.01 7.69 -0.95
C PHE A 46 -5.87 6.28 -1.51
N ALA A 47 -5.29 5.33 -0.77
CA ALA A 47 -5.26 3.94 -1.21
C ALA A 47 -6.68 3.36 -1.35
N VAL A 48 -7.57 3.66 -0.43
CA VAL A 48 -8.95 3.17 -0.46
C VAL A 48 -9.83 4.06 -1.34
N LYS A 49 -9.70 5.39 -1.22
CA LYS A 49 -10.52 6.34 -1.96
C LYS A 49 -10.38 6.17 -3.48
N ASP A 50 -9.14 6.20 -3.98
CA ASP A 50 -8.91 6.10 -5.44
C ASP A 50 -9.26 4.71 -5.98
N ALA A 51 -9.07 3.64 -5.17
CA ALA A 51 -9.54 2.31 -5.53
C ALA A 51 -11.07 2.27 -5.66
N ASN A 52 -11.79 2.85 -4.71
CA ASN A 52 -13.24 2.93 -4.73
C ASN A 52 -13.77 3.76 -5.92
N GLU A 53 -13.09 4.84 -6.30
CA GLU A 53 -13.45 5.61 -7.49
C GLU A 53 -13.42 4.76 -8.77
N ILE A 54 -12.43 3.87 -8.91
CA ILE A 54 -12.33 2.94 -10.04
C ILE A 54 -13.43 1.89 -9.98
N LEU A 55 -13.65 1.28 -8.83
CA LEU A 55 -14.65 0.23 -8.65
C LEU A 55 -16.06 0.76 -8.91
N THR A 56 -16.42 1.89 -8.32
CA THR A 56 -17.75 2.50 -8.48
C THR A 56 -18.00 2.98 -9.91
N ALA A 57 -16.99 3.53 -10.58
CA ALA A 57 -17.09 3.88 -12.01
C ALA A 57 -17.37 2.67 -12.90
N ALA A 58 -16.94 1.47 -12.50
CA ALA A 58 -17.23 0.20 -13.17
C ALA A 58 -18.51 -0.50 -12.66
N GLY A 59 -19.28 0.13 -11.78
CA GLY A 59 -20.52 -0.43 -11.22
C GLY A 59 -20.30 -1.52 -10.16
N LYS A 60 -19.08 -1.62 -9.61
CA LYS A 60 -18.79 -2.55 -8.50
C LYS A 60 -18.95 -1.84 -7.15
N PRO A 61 -19.27 -2.56 -6.06
CA PRO A 61 -19.28 -2.01 -4.70
C PRO A 61 -17.92 -1.46 -4.26
N GLU A 62 -17.94 -0.53 -3.34
CA GLU A 62 -16.74 -0.05 -2.65
C GLU A 62 -16.10 -1.15 -1.80
N LEU A 63 -14.79 -1.01 -1.55
CA LEU A 63 -14.06 -1.83 -0.59
C LEU A 63 -14.65 -1.65 0.82
N VAL A 64 -14.77 -2.74 1.57
CA VAL A 64 -15.31 -2.73 2.93
C VAL A 64 -14.21 -3.09 3.93
N TYR A 65 -14.04 -2.27 4.97
CA TYR A 65 -13.10 -2.65 6.03
C TYR A 65 -13.60 -3.91 6.75
N TYR A 66 -12.73 -4.91 6.91
CA TYR A 66 -13.08 -6.25 7.38
C TYR A 66 -13.76 -6.30 8.76
N ASP A 67 -13.42 -5.35 9.66
CA ASP A 67 -13.99 -5.26 11.02
C ASP A 67 -14.88 -4.02 11.15
N SER A 68 -16.19 -4.21 11.04
CA SER A 68 -17.16 -3.12 11.14
C SER A 68 -17.17 -2.41 12.49
N SER A 69 -16.59 -3.02 13.54
CA SER A 69 -16.48 -2.41 14.87
C SER A 69 -15.32 -1.40 14.96
N ASN A 70 -14.36 -1.44 14.05
CA ASN A 70 -13.25 -0.50 14.00
C ASN A 70 -13.63 0.74 13.16
N ALA A 71 -14.05 1.80 13.85
CA ALA A 71 -14.46 3.05 13.20
C ALA A 71 -13.34 3.77 12.42
N ASN A 72 -12.08 3.53 12.77
CA ASN A 72 -10.93 4.13 12.08
C ASN A 72 -10.64 3.49 10.73
N LYS A 73 -11.08 2.22 10.54
CA LYS A 73 -10.82 1.43 9.33
C LYS A 73 -9.33 1.23 9.02
N TYR A 74 -8.49 1.19 10.05
CA TYR A 74 -7.07 0.83 9.99
C TYR A 74 -6.57 0.34 11.34
N GLN A 75 -5.44 -0.34 11.33
CA GLN A 75 -4.63 -0.64 12.51
C GLN A 75 -3.28 0.06 12.35
N VAL A 76 -2.84 0.78 13.40
CA VAL A 76 -1.63 1.60 13.36
C VAL A 76 -0.52 0.97 14.17
N ASP A 77 0.72 1.04 13.67
CA ASP A 77 1.89 0.72 14.50
C ASP A 77 1.96 1.70 15.68
N GLN A 78 1.71 1.19 16.89
CA GLN A 78 1.63 2.01 18.11
C GLN A 78 2.97 2.68 18.46
N ASN A 79 4.08 2.15 17.94
CA ASN A 79 5.40 2.72 18.11
C ASN A 79 5.79 3.69 16.98
N GLY A 80 4.96 3.78 15.93
CA GLY A 80 5.22 4.63 14.78
C GLY A 80 6.46 4.25 13.98
N GLN A 81 6.87 2.97 14.01
CA GLN A 81 8.08 2.47 13.37
C GLN A 81 7.83 1.87 11.98
N TRP A 82 6.57 1.84 11.53
CA TRP A 82 6.20 1.26 10.23
C TRP A 82 6.66 -0.20 10.07
N SER A 83 6.59 -0.96 11.15
CA SER A 83 7.31 -2.23 11.30
C SER A 83 6.54 -3.44 10.79
N ALA A 84 7.28 -4.41 10.22
CA ALA A 84 6.76 -5.72 9.87
C ALA A 84 6.16 -6.45 11.09
N ALA A 85 6.80 -6.33 12.26
CA ALA A 85 6.33 -6.99 13.47
C ALA A 85 4.93 -6.54 13.88
N ALA A 86 4.66 -5.22 13.89
CA ALA A 86 3.34 -4.70 14.23
C ALA A 86 2.25 -5.19 13.26
N ALA A 87 2.52 -5.16 11.96
CA ALA A 87 1.56 -5.65 10.95
C ALA A 87 1.35 -7.17 11.04
N LYS A 88 2.41 -7.94 11.31
CA LYS A 88 2.32 -9.38 11.54
C LYS A 88 1.45 -9.72 12.74
N ASP A 89 1.67 -9.07 13.87
CA ASP A 89 0.91 -9.30 15.12
C ASP A 89 -0.58 -8.97 14.93
N TYR A 90 -0.87 -7.83 14.28
CA TYR A 90 -2.24 -7.47 13.92
C TYR A 90 -2.87 -8.48 12.98
N MET A 91 -2.19 -8.85 11.90
CA MET A 91 -2.74 -9.78 10.92
C MET A 91 -2.97 -11.17 11.52
N SER A 92 -2.05 -11.69 12.33
CA SER A 92 -2.23 -12.94 13.07
C SER A 92 -3.46 -12.91 13.99
N THR A 93 -3.64 -11.80 14.71
CA THR A 93 -4.82 -11.59 15.56
C THR A 93 -6.10 -11.54 14.72
N ASN A 94 -6.08 -10.84 13.59
CA ASN A 94 -7.22 -10.73 12.69
C ASN A 94 -7.62 -12.11 12.13
N LEU A 95 -6.65 -12.87 11.62
CA LEU A 95 -6.85 -14.19 11.03
C LEU A 95 -7.37 -15.24 12.03
N SER A 96 -7.17 -15.03 13.32
CA SER A 96 -7.79 -15.90 14.35
C SER A 96 -9.34 -15.78 14.40
N ARG A 97 -9.91 -14.71 13.87
CA ARG A 97 -11.34 -14.38 13.91
C ARG A 97 -11.98 -14.30 12.51
N PHE A 98 -11.19 -13.90 11.51
CA PHE A 98 -11.61 -13.67 10.15
C PHE A 98 -10.92 -14.69 9.23
N SER A 99 -11.68 -15.67 8.73
CA SER A 99 -11.14 -16.80 7.97
C SER A 99 -12.17 -17.32 6.98
N GLU A 100 -11.73 -18.10 6.00
CA GLU A 100 -12.63 -18.80 5.07
C GLU A 100 -13.59 -19.74 5.83
N ALA A 101 -13.12 -20.43 6.88
CA ALA A 101 -13.96 -21.31 7.68
C ALA A 101 -15.14 -20.60 8.37
N ASN A 102 -14.95 -19.31 8.69
CA ASN A 102 -16.00 -18.47 9.26
C ASN A 102 -16.80 -17.70 8.21
N ASN A 103 -16.49 -17.89 6.93
CA ASN A 103 -17.08 -17.17 5.79
C ASN A 103 -16.96 -15.63 5.92
N ASN A 104 -15.84 -15.17 6.45
CA ASN A 104 -15.56 -13.74 6.67
C ASN A 104 -14.06 -13.41 6.46
N MET A 105 -13.37 -14.15 5.58
CA MET A 105 -11.94 -13.94 5.29
C MET A 105 -11.67 -12.49 4.88
N ILE A 106 -10.50 -11.99 5.28
CA ILE A 106 -9.94 -10.74 4.75
C ILE A 106 -9.44 -11.00 3.33
N GLU A 107 -9.94 -10.25 2.36
CA GLU A 107 -9.76 -10.53 0.94
C GLU A 107 -8.74 -9.62 0.26
N LEU A 108 -8.25 -8.60 1.00
CA LEU A 108 -7.27 -7.63 0.51
C LEU A 108 -6.49 -7.06 1.69
N VAL A 109 -5.18 -6.89 1.52
CA VAL A 109 -4.31 -6.21 2.49
C VAL A 109 -3.66 -4.99 1.86
N ILE A 110 -3.82 -3.84 2.50
CA ILE A 110 -3.22 -2.57 2.12
C ILE A 110 -2.27 -2.13 3.24
N ALA A 111 -1.02 -1.90 2.92
CA ALA A 111 -0.03 -1.44 3.88
C ALA A 111 0.57 -0.09 3.47
N ASN A 112 0.87 0.74 4.45
CA ASN A 112 1.47 2.04 4.20
C ASN A 112 2.92 1.95 3.69
N ASN A 113 3.62 0.82 3.96
CA ASN A 113 4.94 0.54 3.40
C ASN A 113 5.14 -0.98 3.18
N ASP A 114 6.27 -1.33 2.56
CA ASP A 114 6.62 -2.71 2.22
C ASP A 114 6.92 -3.58 3.46
N GLU A 115 7.55 -3.02 4.49
CA GLU A 115 7.85 -3.75 5.72
C GLU A 115 6.56 -4.26 6.37
N MET A 116 5.55 -3.41 6.48
CA MET A 116 4.24 -3.82 7.02
C MET A 116 3.54 -4.81 6.10
N ALA A 117 3.65 -4.66 4.77
CA ALA A 117 3.13 -5.61 3.80
C ALA A 117 3.75 -7.00 3.98
N LEU A 118 5.08 -7.08 4.10
CA LEU A 118 5.81 -8.32 4.33
C LEU A 118 5.47 -8.96 5.69
N GLY A 119 5.25 -8.14 6.72
CA GLY A 119 4.75 -8.61 8.01
C GLY A 119 3.39 -9.29 7.89
N ALA A 120 2.45 -8.67 7.19
CA ALA A 120 1.13 -9.26 6.94
C ALA A 120 1.22 -10.55 6.11
N ILE A 121 2.07 -10.60 5.07
CA ILE A 121 2.34 -11.81 4.28
C ILE A 121 2.86 -12.92 5.18
N SER A 122 3.80 -12.63 6.09
CA SER A 122 4.30 -13.63 7.03
C SER A 122 3.19 -14.28 7.87
N ALA A 123 2.23 -13.50 8.35
CA ALA A 123 1.09 -14.03 9.09
C ALA A 123 0.14 -14.87 8.19
N LEU A 124 -0.09 -14.43 6.95
CA LEU A 124 -0.87 -15.18 5.97
C LEU A 124 -0.22 -16.54 5.66
N GLN A 125 1.10 -16.56 5.47
CA GLN A 125 1.86 -17.77 5.17
C GLN A 125 1.85 -18.79 6.31
N GLU A 126 1.81 -18.36 7.56
CA GLU A 126 1.65 -19.25 8.72
C GLU A 126 0.35 -20.07 8.68
N LEU A 127 -0.66 -19.59 7.96
CA LEU A 127 -1.93 -20.28 7.75
C LEU A 127 -2.10 -20.88 6.34
N GLY A 128 -1.02 -20.89 5.53
CA GLY A 128 -1.00 -21.51 4.21
C GLY A 128 -1.48 -20.63 3.06
N TYR A 129 -1.78 -19.36 3.29
CA TYR A 129 -2.06 -18.38 2.24
C TYR A 129 -0.76 -17.84 1.61
N ASN A 130 -0.82 -17.31 0.42
CA ASN A 130 0.30 -16.60 -0.25
C ASN A 130 1.60 -17.42 -0.35
N MET A 131 1.50 -18.76 -0.41
CA MET A 131 2.65 -19.66 -0.50
C MET A 131 3.12 -19.88 -1.95
N GLY A 132 2.42 -19.30 -2.92
CA GLY A 132 2.58 -19.62 -4.33
C GLY A 132 1.88 -20.92 -4.73
N GLY A 133 2.01 -21.31 -6.02
CA GLY A 133 1.36 -22.50 -6.54
C GLY A 133 -0.17 -22.45 -6.45
N GLU A 134 -0.76 -23.47 -5.82
CA GLU A 134 -2.24 -23.58 -5.68
C GLU A 134 -2.79 -22.96 -4.36
N SER A 135 -1.93 -22.34 -3.54
CA SER A 135 -2.40 -21.69 -2.31
C SER A 135 -3.31 -20.48 -2.62
N THR A 136 -4.35 -20.27 -1.80
CA THR A 136 -5.17 -19.07 -1.91
C THR A 136 -4.30 -17.82 -1.74
N LEU A 137 -4.37 -16.94 -2.71
CA LEU A 137 -3.65 -15.67 -2.71
C LEU A 137 -4.55 -14.55 -2.19
N ILE A 138 -4.20 -13.99 -1.06
CA ILE A 138 -4.77 -12.74 -0.58
C ILE A 138 -3.88 -11.60 -1.11
N PRO A 139 -4.39 -10.71 -1.99
CA PRO A 139 -3.58 -9.64 -2.54
C PRO A 139 -3.07 -8.71 -1.46
N VAL A 140 -1.77 -8.41 -1.50
CA VAL A 140 -1.09 -7.50 -0.58
C VAL A 140 -0.38 -6.42 -1.38
N PHE A 141 -0.57 -5.16 -0.96
CA PHE A 141 0.02 -3.98 -1.58
C PHE A 141 0.81 -3.15 -0.57
N GLY A 142 1.99 -2.67 -0.99
CA GLY A 142 2.88 -1.84 -0.19
C GLY A 142 3.29 -0.54 -0.88
N VAL A 143 4.29 0.10 -0.32
CA VAL A 143 4.99 1.29 -0.85
C VAL A 143 6.45 1.18 -0.45
N ASP A 144 7.37 1.57 -1.28
CA ASP A 144 8.80 1.83 -1.21
C ASP A 144 9.61 1.04 -2.26
N ALA A 145 9.09 -0.08 -2.75
CA ALA A 145 9.76 -0.99 -3.67
C ALA A 145 11.12 -1.49 -3.13
N THR A 146 11.11 -1.92 -1.87
CA THR A 146 12.28 -2.56 -1.25
C THR A 146 12.66 -3.85 -1.98
N GLU A 147 13.91 -4.28 -1.91
CA GLU A 147 14.32 -5.52 -2.59
C GLU A 147 13.54 -6.74 -2.08
N ALA A 148 13.24 -6.80 -0.77
CA ALA A 148 12.42 -7.87 -0.20
C ALA A 148 10.99 -7.87 -0.75
N ALA A 149 10.37 -6.70 -0.94
CA ALA A 149 9.05 -6.59 -1.55
C ALA A 149 9.07 -6.97 -3.04
N LYS A 150 10.11 -6.57 -3.77
CA LYS A 150 10.30 -7.00 -5.17
C LYS A 150 10.45 -8.51 -5.28
N ASP A 151 11.19 -9.15 -4.36
CA ASP A 151 11.29 -10.61 -4.30
C ASP A 151 9.93 -11.26 -4.00
N ALA A 152 9.17 -10.71 -3.05
CA ALA A 152 7.83 -11.18 -2.74
C ALA A 152 6.87 -11.07 -3.94
N ILE A 153 6.99 -10.01 -4.74
CA ILE A 153 6.21 -9.84 -5.98
C ILE A 153 6.65 -10.85 -7.03
N ARG A 154 7.96 -11.04 -7.25
CA ARG A 154 8.48 -12.03 -8.20
C ARG A 154 8.09 -13.47 -7.86
N THR A 155 7.98 -13.78 -6.58
CA THR A 155 7.54 -15.11 -6.10
C THR A 155 6.02 -15.25 -5.99
N GLY A 156 5.26 -14.20 -6.23
CA GLY A 156 3.79 -14.21 -6.24
C GLY A 156 3.15 -14.19 -4.85
N SER A 157 3.89 -13.88 -3.79
CA SER A 157 3.32 -13.71 -2.44
C SER A 157 2.81 -12.29 -2.16
N MET A 158 3.20 -11.31 -2.98
CA MET A 158 2.76 -9.92 -2.97
C MET A 158 2.35 -9.52 -4.39
N ILE A 159 1.40 -8.59 -4.54
CA ILE A 159 0.92 -8.17 -5.85
C ILE A 159 1.71 -6.98 -6.40
N GLY A 160 1.95 -5.98 -5.58
CA GLY A 160 2.62 -4.78 -6.07
C GLY A 160 2.99 -3.80 -4.97
N THR A 161 3.88 -2.90 -5.35
CA THR A 161 4.34 -1.81 -4.50
C THR A 161 4.51 -0.52 -5.31
N ILE A 162 4.63 0.59 -4.64
CA ILE A 162 4.92 1.89 -5.24
C ILE A 162 6.40 2.21 -5.06
N LYS A 163 7.11 2.34 -6.17
CA LYS A 163 8.51 2.75 -6.18
C LYS A 163 8.61 4.26 -5.94
N GLN A 164 9.37 4.66 -4.95
CA GLN A 164 9.84 6.02 -4.76
C GLN A 164 11.11 6.23 -5.59
N ASP A 165 11.22 7.36 -6.27
CA ASP A 165 12.43 7.74 -7.03
C ASP A 165 13.47 8.36 -6.07
N ALA A 166 14.20 7.51 -5.36
CA ALA A 166 15.21 7.93 -4.40
C ALA A 166 16.35 8.71 -5.04
N GLU A 167 16.77 8.35 -6.27
CA GLU A 167 17.79 9.07 -7.02
C GLU A 167 17.30 10.46 -7.40
N GLY A 168 16.12 10.57 -7.99
CA GLY A 168 15.53 11.86 -8.33
C GLY A 168 15.30 12.77 -7.12
N MET A 169 14.96 12.19 -5.95
CA MET A 169 14.89 12.96 -4.71
C MET A 169 16.27 13.45 -4.27
N ALA A 170 17.29 12.60 -4.30
CA ALA A 170 18.66 12.96 -3.94
C ALA A 170 19.22 14.04 -4.86
N ASP A 171 19.01 13.92 -6.17
CA ASP A 171 19.46 14.90 -7.17
C ASP A 171 18.75 16.25 -6.98
N ALA A 172 17.46 16.25 -6.72
CA ALA A 172 16.72 17.49 -6.46
C ALA A 172 17.24 18.19 -5.18
N ILE A 173 17.48 17.42 -4.11
CA ILE A 173 18.04 17.95 -2.86
C ILE A 173 19.44 18.54 -3.12
N ALA A 174 20.33 17.80 -3.78
CA ALA A 174 21.68 18.23 -4.07
C ALA A 174 21.69 19.52 -4.91
N THR A 175 20.84 19.59 -5.95
CA THR A 175 20.69 20.77 -6.81
C THR A 175 20.23 21.98 -6.00
N VAL A 176 19.21 21.84 -5.16
CA VAL A 176 18.70 22.95 -4.33
C VAL A 176 19.76 23.44 -3.34
N VAL A 177 20.46 22.52 -2.67
CA VAL A 177 21.54 22.88 -1.73
C VAL A 177 22.67 23.62 -2.45
N GLN A 178 23.12 23.12 -3.62
CA GLN A 178 24.17 23.76 -4.39
C GLN A 178 23.77 25.15 -4.86
N ASN A 179 22.54 25.34 -5.34
CA ASN A 179 22.03 26.65 -5.74
C ASN A 179 22.06 27.67 -4.59
N LEU A 180 21.65 27.24 -3.39
CA LEU A 180 21.67 28.10 -2.21
C LEU A 180 23.11 28.47 -1.81
N LEU A 181 24.07 27.55 -1.90
CA LEU A 181 25.48 27.82 -1.62
C LEU A 181 26.09 28.77 -2.63
N ASP A 182 25.70 28.68 -3.90
CA ASP A 182 26.16 29.54 -4.98
C ASP A 182 25.45 30.92 -5.03
N GLY A 183 24.48 31.17 -4.14
CA GLY A 183 23.67 32.39 -4.14
C GLY A 183 22.68 32.50 -5.30
N LYS A 184 22.34 31.38 -5.95
CA LYS A 184 21.40 31.29 -7.06
C LYS A 184 19.95 31.16 -6.54
N ALA A 185 18.98 31.23 -7.45
CA ALA A 185 17.60 30.90 -7.12
C ALA A 185 17.49 29.43 -6.72
N LYS A 186 16.81 29.12 -5.60
CA LYS A 186 16.82 27.77 -5.00
C LYS A 186 16.42 26.65 -5.97
N PHE A 187 15.53 26.92 -6.90
CA PHE A 187 15.05 25.95 -7.90
C PHE A 187 15.67 26.16 -9.29
N GLU A 188 16.74 26.94 -9.42
CA GLU A 188 17.48 27.04 -10.68
C GLU A 188 17.93 25.66 -11.13
N SER A 189 17.74 25.33 -12.40
CA SER A 189 18.05 24.01 -12.99
C SER A 189 17.24 22.81 -12.43
N VAL A 190 16.27 23.04 -11.57
CA VAL A 190 15.27 22.02 -11.22
C VAL A 190 14.18 22.04 -12.29
N ASP A 191 13.73 20.85 -12.71
CA ASP A 191 12.63 20.72 -13.66
C ASP A 191 11.39 21.49 -13.17
N SER A 192 10.97 22.49 -13.92
CA SER A 192 9.89 23.39 -13.53
C SER A 192 8.54 22.71 -13.39
N GLU A 193 8.31 21.57 -14.07
CA GLU A 193 7.08 20.79 -13.95
C GLU A 193 6.99 20.08 -12.59
N LYS A 194 8.13 19.85 -11.96
CA LYS A 194 8.21 19.26 -10.61
C LYS A 194 8.12 20.30 -9.50
N VAL A 195 8.31 21.58 -9.80
CA VAL A 195 8.30 22.66 -8.81
C VAL A 195 6.87 23.11 -8.54
N VAL A 196 6.45 23.08 -7.28
CA VAL A 196 5.13 23.55 -6.84
C VAL A 196 5.28 24.75 -5.93
N GLY A 197 4.78 25.88 -6.41
CA GLY A 197 4.96 27.16 -5.73
C GLY A 197 6.45 27.51 -5.62
N ASP A 198 6.85 28.03 -4.46
CA ASP A 198 8.23 28.39 -4.17
C ASP A 198 8.85 27.55 -3.05
N TRP A 199 8.26 26.42 -2.70
CA TRP A 199 8.61 25.69 -1.49
C TRP A 199 8.76 24.16 -1.65
N ARG A 200 8.29 23.56 -2.74
CA ARG A 200 8.27 22.11 -2.89
C ARG A 200 8.70 21.65 -4.30
N VAL A 201 9.45 20.55 -4.36
CA VAL A 201 9.71 19.78 -5.58
C VAL A 201 9.01 18.43 -5.46
N ASN A 202 8.13 18.11 -6.41
CA ASN A 202 7.45 16.82 -6.48
C ASN A 202 8.27 15.84 -7.33
N ILE A 203 8.72 14.77 -6.74
CA ILE A 203 9.37 13.68 -7.46
C ILE A 203 8.31 12.61 -7.73
N PRO A 204 8.05 12.23 -8.99
CA PRO A 204 7.01 11.27 -9.32
C PRO A 204 7.35 9.88 -8.78
N TYR A 205 6.30 9.16 -8.40
CA TYR A 205 6.37 7.74 -8.03
C TYR A 205 6.06 6.86 -9.24
N ALA A 206 6.36 5.57 -9.15
CA ALA A 206 6.01 4.58 -10.16
C ALA A 206 5.43 3.32 -9.50
N THR A 207 4.55 2.62 -10.22
CA THR A 207 4.10 1.29 -9.81
C THR A 207 5.18 0.25 -10.09
N TYR A 208 5.27 -0.78 -9.26
CA TYR A 208 6.11 -1.95 -9.49
C TYR A 208 5.26 -3.21 -9.29
N LEU A 209 5.14 -4.01 -10.35
CA LEU A 209 4.32 -5.23 -10.43
C LEU A 209 5.14 -6.47 -10.83
N GLY A 210 6.48 -6.41 -10.75
CA GLY A 210 7.35 -7.55 -11.00
C GLY A 210 8.11 -7.53 -12.34
N GLU A 211 8.10 -6.41 -13.05
CA GLU A 211 8.88 -6.22 -14.29
C GLU A 211 10.24 -5.58 -14.05
#